data_b507634c84f980df51f6e4e18acb6563
#
_entry.id   b507634c84f980df51f6e4e18acb6563
#
_cell.length_a   1.000
_cell.length_b   1.000
_cell.length_c   1.000
_cell.angle_alpha   90.00
_cell.angle_beta   90.00
_cell.angle_gamma   90.00
#
_symmetry.space_group_name_H-M   'P 1'
#
loop_
_entity.id
_entity.type
_entity.pdbx_description
1 polymer ?
#
loop_
_entity_poly.entity_id
_entity_poly.type
_entity_poly.pdbx_seq_one_letter_code
_entity_poly.pdbx_strand_id
1 'polypeptide(L)'
;TILIGHSFGSFVSQGYIEKYGSNIDACILCGTAGPRIALASIGNCFANLIRLFRGPNAIVPMLAKLTFGSYCKRIENPETEDDWLSLSKPNRMMYKMDNWCGIPLTVSFFCDLTAGLKKIHKAKNIKKVPTDLPILFIWGAEDPVGSYGKTIRNLADIYKKNGVKSVEMIEYPNDRHEILNEDDKEKVETDILNYLAKI
;
A
#
# COMPACT_ATOMS: atom_id res chain seq x y z
N THR A 1 14.10 -12.93 10.68
CA THR A 1 13.96 -11.60 10.01
C THR A 1 12.51 -11.34 9.67
N ILE A 2 11.95 -10.22 10.16
CA ILE A 2 10.58 -9.80 9.86
C ILE A 2 10.64 -8.65 8.85
N LEU A 3 9.84 -8.74 7.78
CA LEU A 3 9.69 -7.68 6.81
C LEU A 3 8.37 -6.94 7.06
N ILE A 4 8.44 -5.65 7.38
CA ILE A 4 7.27 -4.78 7.51
C ILE A 4 7.32 -3.75 6.39
N GLY A 5 6.27 -3.68 5.58
CA GLY A 5 6.13 -2.68 4.53
C GLY A 5 4.84 -1.88 4.67
N HIS A 6 4.97 -0.54 4.69
CA HIS A 6 3.83 0.37 4.73
C HIS A 6 3.64 1.06 3.38
N SER A 7 2.40 1.21 2.94
CA SER A 7 2.04 1.95 1.73
C SER A 7 2.82 1.47 0.50
N PHE A 8 3.57 2.35 -0.18
CA PHE A 8 4.46 1.99 -1.28
C PHE A 8 5.46 0.89 -0.89
N GLY A 9 6.00 0.93 0.35
CA GLY A 9 6.87 -0.12 0.89
C GLY A 9 6.17 -1.48 0.96
N SER A 10 4.84 -1.53 1.14
CA SER A 10 4.08 -2.78 1.12
C SER A 10 4.03 -3.41 -0.28
N PHE A 11 3.99 -2.60 -1.35
CA PHE A 11 4.08 -3.11 -2.73
C PHE A 11 5.47 -3.65 -3.04
N VAL A 12 6.51 -2.99 -2.53
CA VAL A 12 7.90 -3.49 -2.61
C VAL A 12 8.01 -4.81 -1.86
N SER A 13 7.41 -4.92 -0.67
CA SER A 13 7.38 -6.14 0.14
C SER A 13 6.64 -7.29 -0.57
N GLN A 14 5.50 -7.03 -1.23
CA GLN A 14 4.83 -8.02 -2.07
C GLN A 14 5.77 -8.56 -3.16
N GLY A 15 6.48 -7.67 -3.86
CA GLY A 15 7.47 -8.08 -4.87
C GLY A 15 8.69 -8.81 -4.28
N TYR A 16 9.08 -8.45 -3.06
CA TYR A 16 10.18 -9.12 -2.35
C TYR A 16 9.80 -10.56 -2.00
N ILE A 17 8.63 -10.79 -1.40
CA ILE A 17 8.20 -12.15 -1.00
C ILE A 17 7.95 -13.08 -2.19
N GLU A 18 7.60 -12.54 -3.37
CA GLU A 18 7.51 -13.31 -4.62
C GLU A 18 8.86 -13.83 -5.11
N LYS A 19 9.95 -13.19 -4.69
CA LYS A 19 11.30 -13.51 -5.21
C LYS A 19 12.23 -14.08 -4.14
N TYR A 20 12.09 -13.61 -2.91
CA TYR A 20 13.00 -13.87 -1.80
C TYR A 20 12.26 -14.22 -0.50
N GLY A 21 10.99 -14.62 -0.58
CA GLY A 21 10.16 -14.87 0.60
C GLY A 21 10.69 -15.96 1.51
N SER A 22 11.49 -16.91 0.99
CA SER A 22 12.16 -17.93 1.80
C SER A 22 13.33 -17.41 2.67
N ASN A 23 13.72 -16.14 2.50
CA ASN A 23 14.82 -15.53 3.27
C ASN A 23 14.33 -14.75 4.50
N ILE A 24 13.02 -14.74 4.75
CA ILE A 24 12.40 -14.05 5.88
C ILE A 24 11.45 -14.97 6.62
N ASP A 25 11.23 -14.68 7.90
CA ASP A 25 10.43 -15.51 8.80
C ASP A 25 8.95 -15.06 8.82
N ALA A 26 8.66 -13.80 8.50
CA ALA A 26 7.29 -13.29 8.33
C ALA A 26 7.26 -12.00 7.50
N CYS A 27 6.08 -11.69 6.93
CA CYS A 27 5.81 -10.44 6.22
C CYS A 27 4.57 -9.75 6.77
N ILE A 28 4.68 -8.45 7.08
CA ILE A 28 3.57 -7.59 7.50
C ILE A 28 3.34 -6.53 6.42
N LEU A 29 2.15 -6.54 5.84
CA LEU A 29 1.72 -5.62 4.79
C LEU A 29 0.74 -4.60 5.39
N CYS A 30 1.25 -3.40 5.64
CA CYS A 30 0.50 -2.31 6.25
C CYS A 30 -0.01 -1.33 5.19
N GLY A 31 -1.28 -0.96 5.23
CA GLY A 31 -1.89 0.01 4.29
C GLY A 31 -1.65 -0.35 2.82
N THR A 32 -1.77 -1.62 2.49
CA THR A 32 -1.46 -2.17 1.16
C THR A 32 -2.68 -2.18 0.22
N ALA A 33 -2.48 -2.66 -1.01
CA ALA A 33 -3.56 -2.93 -1.95
C ALA A 33 -3.33 -4.25 -2.71
N GLY A 34 -4.43 -4.85 -3.12
CA GLY A 34 -4.44 -6.03 -3.97
C GLY A 34 -4.63 -5.73 -5.46
N PRO A 35 -4.84 -6.77 -6.29
CA PRO A 35 -4.83 -6.68 -7.75
C PRO A 35 -5.87 -5.73 -8.33
N ARG A 36 -5.40 -4.78 -9.14
CA ARG A 36 -6.18 -3.91 -10.03
C ARG A 36 -5.46 -3.80 -11.38
N ILE A 37 -5.16 -4.94 -12.00
CA ILE A 37 -4.27 -5.04 -13.17
C ILE A 37 -4.77 -4.19 -14.35
N ALA A 38 -6.06 -4.16 -14.62
CA ALA A 38 -6.62 -3.35 -15.71
C ALA A 38 -6.35 -1.85 -15.48
N LEU A 39 -6.66 -1.35 -14.28
CA LEU A 39 -6.42 0.05 -13.92
C LEU A 39 -4.92 0.40 -13.96
N ALA A 40 -4.08 -0.46 -13.38
CA ALA A 40 -2.62 -0.29 -13.42
C ALA A 40 -2.08 -0.32 -14.87
N SER A 41 -2.70 -1.10 -15.77
CA SER A 41 -2.29 -1.16 -17.17
C SER A 41 -2.65 0.11 -17.94
N ILE A 42 -3.86 0.64 -17.72
CA ILE A 42 -4.29 1.92 -18.32
C ILE A 42 -3.39 3.06 -17.79
N GLY A 43 -3.19 3.12 -16.47
CA GLY A 43 -2.32 4.13 -15.87
C GLY A 43 -0.88 4.07 -16.38
N ASN A 44 -0.35 2.84 -16.54
CA ASN A 44 0.99 2.64 -17.09
C ASN A 44 1.11 3.11 -18.54
N CYS A 45 0.13 2.78 -19.38
CA CYS A 45 0.10 3.24 -20.77
C CYS A 45 0.09 4.78 -20.83
N PHE A 46 -0.77 5.40 -20.05
CA PHE A 46 -0.92 6.87 -19.99
C PHE A 46 0.34 7.55 -19.44
N ALA A 47 0.93 7.06 -18.37
CA ALA A 47 2.17 7.61 -17.82
C ALA A 47 3.33 7.50 -18.81
N ASN A 48 3.46 6.36 -19.52
CA ASN A 48 4.50 6.21 -20.54
C ASN A 48 4.27 7.11 -21.77
N LEU A 49 3.03 7.37 -22.15
CA LEU A 49 2.72 8.34 -23.21
C LEU A 49 3.18 9.75 -22.78
N ILE A 50 2.88 10.18 -21.56
CA ILE A 50 3.35 11.45 -21.02
C ILE A 50 4.88 11.49 -20.97
N ARG A 51 5.52 10.39 -20.54
CA ARG A 51 6.98 10.28 -20.50
C ARG A 51 7.62 10.53 -21.85
N LEU A 52 7.00 10.06 -22.93
CA LEU A 52 7.49 10.26 -24.30
C LEU A 52 7.56 11.75 -24.68
N PHE A 53 6.55 12.56 -24.26
CA PHE A 53 6.44 13.97 -24.63
C PHE A 53 7.09 14.93 -23.62
N ARG A 54 7.12 14.59 -22.33
CA ARG A 54 7.55 15.48 -21.25
C ARG A 54 8.86 15.05 -20.59
N GLY A 55 9.32 13.85 -20.88
CA GLY A 55 10.52 13.24 -20.28
C GLY A 55 10.28 12.59 -18.91
N PRO A 56 11.24 11.76 -18.43
CA PRO A 56 11.08 10.97 -17.21
C PRO A 56 11.07 11.82 -15.92
N ASN A 57 11.81 12.93 -15.90
CA ASN A 57 11.97 13.78 -14.71
C ASN A 57 10.92 14.89 -14.61
N ALA A 58 10.01 14.99 -15.59
CA ALA A 58 8.97 16.00 -15.56
C ALA A 58 8.02 15.77 -14.38
N ILE A 59 7.58 16.83 -13.74
CA ILE A 59 6.51 16.83 -12.76
C ILE A 59 5.22 17.20 -13.48
N VAL A 60 4.23 16.29 -13.47
CA VAL A 60 2.94 16.49 -14.14
C VAL A 60 1.81 16.30 -13.10
N PRO A 61 1.29 17.40 -12.52
CA PRO A 61 0.31 17.36 -11.43
C PRO A 61 -0.94 16.52 -11.73
N MET A 62 -1.31 16.43 -13.02
CA MET A 62 -2.44 15.61 -13.46
C MET A 62 -2.25 14.13 -13.10
N LEU A 63 -1.04 13.58 -13.14
CA LEU A 63 -0.77 12.18 -12.75
C LEU A 63 -1.03 11.96 -11.26
N ALA A 64 -0.58 12.88 -10.41
CA ALA A 64 -0.86 12.84 -8.98
C ALA A 64 -2.37 12.95 -8.72
N LYS A 65 -3.05 13.89 -9.38
CA LYS A 65 -4.50 14.07 -9.25
C LYS A 65 -5.30 12.84 -9.70
N LEU A 66 -4.89 12.17 -10.77
CA LEU A 66 -5.52 10.92 -11.23
C LEU A 66 -5.29 9.77 -10.25
N THR A 67 -4.14 9.73 -9.58
CA THR A 67 -3.78 8.67 -8.64
C THR A 67 -4.39 8.88 -7.26
N PHE A 68 -4.24 10.06 -6.69
CA PHE A 68 -4.59 10.37 -5.29
C PHE A 68 -5.81 11.27 -5.11
N GLY A 69 -6.22 12.01 -6.15
CA GLY A 69 -7.26 13.04 -6.05
C GLY A 69 -8.67 12.55 -5.66
N SER A 70 -8.86 11.23 -5.58
CA SER A 70 -10.11 10.65 -5.10
C SER A 70 -10.04 10.16 -3.65
N TYR A 71 -8.89 10.26 -2.99
CA TYR A 71 -8.67 9.63 -1.69
C TYR A 71 -9.43 10.30 -0.55
N CYS A 72 -9.67 11.60 -0.64
CA CYS A 72 -10.50 12.32 0.34
C CYS A 72 -12.01 12.28 0.07
N LYS A 73 -12.50 11.55 -0.96
CA LYS A 73 -13.92 11.59 -1.37
C LYS A 73 -14.92 11.15 -0.30
N ARG A 74 -14.51 10.31 0.67
CA ARG A 74 -15.38 9.86 1.77
C ARG A 74 -15.24 10.70 3.02
N ILE A 75 -14.30 11.64 3.04
CA ILE A 75 -14.09 12.52 4.18
C ILE A 75 -15.04 13.70 4.05
N GLU A 76 -15.87 13.92 5.07
CA GLU A 76 -16.70 15.09 5.15
C GLU A 76 -15.83 16.33 5.44
N ASN A 77 -15.96 17.36 4.61
CA ASN A 77 -15.23 18.63 4.75
C ASN A 77 -13.71 18.45 4.95
N PRO A 78 -12.99 17.83 3.99
CA PRO A 78 -11.56 17.67 4.13
C PRO A 78 -10.88 19.04 4.18
N GLU A 79 -9.97 19.24 5.15
CA GLU A 79 -9.21 20.49 5.30
C GLU A 79 -8.09 20.55 4.24
N THR A 80 -7.61 19.39 3.79
CA THR A 80 -6.50 19.28 2.83
C THR A 80 -6.61 18.06 1.94
N GLU A 81 -5.79 18.02 0.88
CA GLU A 81 -5.69 16.86 -0.03
C GLU A 81 -5.04 15.64 0.64
N ASP A 82 -4.40 15.82 1.80
CA ASP A 82 -3.67 14.78 2.53
C ASP A 82 -4.46 14.21 3.74
N ASP A 83 -5.69 14.66 3.94
CA ASP A 83 -6.49 14.22 5.09
C ASP A 83 -6.75 12.70 5.12
N TRP A 84 -6.67 12.05 3.96
CA TRP A 84 -6.78 10.58 3.86
C TRP A 84 -5.64 9.84 4.56
N LEU A 85 -4.54 10.51 4.88
CA LEU A 85 -3.38 9.88 5.53
C LEU A 85 -3.70 9.47 6.97
N SER A 86 -4.33 10.35 7.75
CA SER A 86 -4.57 10.10 9.18
C SER A 86 -5.75 10.90 9.71
N LEU A 87 -6.44 10.36 10.72
CA LEU A 87 -7.40 11.09 11.54
C LEU A 87 -6.71 12.12 12.44
N SER A 88 -5.51 11.77 12.93
CA SER A 88 -4.73 12.61 13.81
C SER A 88 -4.30 13.90 13.12
N LYS A 89 -4.88 15.02 13.56
CA LYS A 89 -4.48 16.35 13.05
C LYS A 89 -3.00 16.67 13.32
N PRO A 90 -2.44 16.36 14.51
CA PRO A 90 -1.01 16.50 14.75
C PRO A 90 -0.16 15.70 13.74
N ASN A 91 -0.53 14.46 13.44
CA ASN A 91 0.21 13.65 12.46
C ASN A 91 0.18 14.30 11.06
N ARG A 92 -1.00 14.73 10.59
CA ARG A 92 -1.12 15.44 9.30
C ARG A 92 -0.30 16.72 9.25
N MET A 93 -0.21 17.44 10.39
CA MET A 93 0.64 18.64 10.48
C MET A 93 2.12 18.28 10.41
N MET A 94 2.57 17.25 11.12
CA MET A 94 3.96 16.76 11.03
C MET A 94 4.32 16.35 9.61
N TYR A 95 3.45 15.60 8.92
CA TYR A 95 3.64 15.24 7.52
C TYR A 95 3.86 16.47 6.62
N LYS A 96 3.07 17.53 6.80
CA LYS A 96 3.20 18.78 6.02
C LYS A 96 4.45 19.58 6.33
N MET A 97 4.94 19.49 7.58
CA MET A 97 6.15 20.21 8.01
C MET A 97 7.43 19.47 7.65
N ASP A 98 7.35 18.19 7.31
CA ASP A 98 8.49 17.38 6.92
C ASP A 98 8.85 17.65 5.46
N ASN A 99 10.07 18.15 5.22
CA ASN A 99 10.58 18.46 3.89
C ASN A 99 10.70 17.24 2.95
N TRP A 100 10.65 16.03 3.49
CA TRP A 100 10.73 14.78 2.74
C TRP A 100 9.36 14.18 2.44
N CYS A 101 8.29 14.73 3.02
CA CYS A 101 6.91 14.32 2.78
C CYS A 101 6.24 15.22 1.74
N GLY A 102 5.25 14.68 1.03
CA GLY A 102 4.46 15.43 0.05
C GLY A 102 5.25 15.99 -1.15
N ILE A 103 6.48 15.51 -1.39
CA ILE A 103 7.30 15.99 -2.51
C ILE A 103 6.64 15.66 -3.86
N PRO A 104 6.74 16.57 -4.87
CA PRO A 104 6.19 16.32 -6.19
C PRO A 104 6.82 15.10 -6.85
N LEU A 105 5.97 14.20 -7.35
CA LEU A 105 6.40 12.95 -7.96
C LEU A 105 6.64 13.11 -9.46
N THR A 106 7.71 12.51 -9.97
CA THR A 106 8.06 12.56 -11.39
C THR A 106 7.20 11.61 -12.23
N VAL A 107 7.16 11.84 -13.53
CA VAL A 107 6.52 10.91 -14.50
C VAL A 107 7.12 9.51 -14.40
N SER A 108 8.43 9.40 -14.19
CA SER A 108 9.11 8.11 -14.01
C SER A 108 8.56 7.33 -12.83
N PHE A 109 8.30 7.99 -11.70
CA PHE A 109 7.69 7.36 -10.54
C PHE A 109 6.34 6.69 -10.89
N PHE A 110 5.44 7.39 -11.60
CA PHE A 110 4.14 6.83 -11.98
C PHE A 110 4.26 5.68 -12.99
N CYS A 111 5.24 5.74 -13.90
CA CYS A 111 5.55 4.63 -14.79
C CYS A 111 5.98 3.39 -14.01
N ASP A 112 6.89 3.56 -13.07
CA ASP A 112 7.47 2.47 -12.28
C ASP A 112 6.47 1.89 -11.28
N LEU A 113 5.70 2.76 -10.59
CA LEU A 113 4.62 2.34 -9.70
C LEU A 113 3.61 1.46 -10.43
N THR A 114 3.09 1.94 -11.56
CA THR A 114 2.05 1.20 -12.30
C THR A 114 2.60 -0.06 -12.95
N ALA A 115 3.84 -0.06 -13.44
CA ALA A 115 4.52 -1.25 -13.95
C ALA A 115 4.77 -2.27 -12.83
N GLY A 116 5.21 -1.81 -11.66
CA GLY A 116 5.40 -2.61 -10.45
C GLY A 116 4.11 -3.29 -10.02
N LEU A 117 3.02 -2.54 -9.85
CA LEU A 117 1.70 -3.08 -9.48
C LEU A 117 1.20 -4.12 -10.50
N LYS A 118 1.37 -3.89 -11.81
CA LYS A 118 1.07 -4.89 -12.84
C LYS A 118 1.90 -6.17 -12.67
N LYS A 119 3.17 -6.03 -12.28
CA LYS A 119 4.09 -7.16 -12.16
C LYS A 119 3.77 -8.00 -10.95
N ILE A 120 3.67 -7.40 -9.76
CA ILE A 120 3.43 -8.12 -8.50
C ILE A 120 2.03 -8.77 -8.44
N HIS A 121 1.05 -8.24 -9.16
CA HIS A 121 -0.30 -8.78 -9.17
C HIS A 121 -0.56 -9.78 -10.30
N LYS A 122 0.46 -10.16 -11.09
CA LYS A 122 0.31 -11.28 -12.05
C LYS A 122 0.20 -12.60 -11.29
N ALA A 123 -0.81 -13.41 -11.61
CA ALA A 123 -1.05 -14.71 -10.98
C ALA A 123 0.21 -15.59 -10.91
N LYS A 124 1.02 -15.61 -11.98
CA LYS A 124 2.28 -16.36 -12.03
C LYS A 124 3.34 -15.88 -11.01
N ASN A 125 3.29 -14.61 -10.59
CA ASN A 125 4.21 -14.06 -9.61
C ASN A 125 3.69 -14.29 -8.19
N ILE A 126 2.40 -14.01 -7.94
CA ILE A 126 1.76 -14.30 -6.65
C ILE A 126 1.94 -15.78 -6.25
N LYS A 127 1.88 -16.71 -7.21
CA LYS A 127 2.13 -18.16 -6.97
C LYS A 127 3.54 -18.50 -6.48
N LYS A 128 4.48 -17.56 -6.55
CA LYS A 128 5.86 -17.78 -6.06
C LYS A 128 6.04 -17.49 -4.58
N VAL A 129 5.04 -16.87 -3.94
CA VAL A 129 5.08 -16.62 -2.50
C VAL A 129 5.14 -17.96 -1.78
N PRO A 130 6.13 -18.18 -0.86
CA PRO A 130 6.25 -19.42 -0.13
C PRO A 130 4.98 -19.74 0.66
N THR A 131 4.56 -20.99 0.60
CA THR A 131 3.32 -21.44 1.26
C THR A 131 3.41 -21.50 2.77
N ASP A 132 4.60 -21.54 3.31
CA ASP A 132 4.93 -21.57 4.73
C ASP A 132 5.27 -20.20 5.32
N LEU A 133 5.39 -19.15 4.49
CA LEU A 133 5.63 -17.80 4.95
C LEU A 133 4.38 -17.22 5.65
N PRO A 134 4.45 -16.86 6.95
CA PRO A 134 3.38 -16.17 7.64
C PRO A 134 3.21 -14.74 7.12
N ILE A 135 1.97 -14.37 6.79
CA ILE A 135 1.65 -13.03 6.27
C ILE A 135 0.54 -12.40 7.11
N LEU A 136 0.80 -11.19 7.60
CA LEU A 136 -0.20 -10.35 8.26
C LEU A 136 -0.53 -9.15 7.39
N PHE A 137 -1.82 -8.91 7.16
CA PHE A 137 -2.33 -7.67 6.58
C PHE A 137 -2.92 -6.80 7.69
N ILE A 138 -2.51 -5.53 7.75
CA ILE A 138 -3.06 -4.54 8.67
C ILE A 138 -3.41 -3.25 7.91
N TRP A 139 -4.57 -2.68 8.18
CA TRP A 139 -5.03 -1.46 7.50
C TRP A 139 -6.12 -0.74 8.27
N GLY A 140 -6.27 0.56 8.03
CA GLY A 140 -7.41 1.34 8.50
C GLY A 140 -8.65 1.11 7.63
N ALA A 141 -9.82 0.99 8.22
CA ALA A 141 -11.08 0.79 7.49
C ALA A 141 -11.40 1.95 6.54
N GLU A 142 -10.91 3.15 6.86
CA GLU A 142 -11.08 4.37 6.05
C GLU A 142 -9.91 4.61 5.08
N ASP A 143 -8.99 3.64 4.92
CA ASP A 143 -7.87 3.75 3.98
C ASP A 143 -8.33 3.56 2.52
N PRO A 144 -8.22 4.60 1.65
CA PRO A 144 -8.61 4.53 0.25
C PRO A 144 -7.66 3.69 -0.62
N VAL A 145 -6.40 3.50 -0.21
CA VAL A 145 -5.35 2.79 -0.97
C VAL A 145 -5.78 1.36 -1.25
N GLY A 146 -6.20 0.63 -0.21
CA GLY A 146 -6.75 -0.72 -0.30
C GLY A 146 -8.21 -0.78 -0.76
N SER A 147 -8.78 0.35 -1.20
CA SER A 147 -10.22 0.48 -1.49
C SER A 147 -11.06 0.09 -0.27
N TYR A 148 -10.71 0.68 0.88
CA TYR A 148 -11.41 0.44 2.14
C TYR A 148 -11.41 -1.06 2.48
N GLY A 149 -10.24 -1.68 2.39
CA GLY A 149 -10.00 -3.10 2.66
C GLY A 149 -10.41 -4.07 1.55
N LYS A 150 -11.21 -3.65 0.56
CA LYS A 150 -11.75 -4.55 -0.48
C LYS A 150 -10.65 -5.28 -1.26
N THR A 151 -9.62 -4.57 -1.72
CA THR A 151 -8.56 -5.18 -2.52
C THR A 151 -7.56 -5.94 -1.65
N ILE A 152 -7.43 -5.57 -0.38
CA ILE A 152 -6.59 -6.27 0.60
C ILE A 152 -7.17 -7.66 0.88
N ARG A 153 -8.47 -7.74 1.21
CA ARG A 153 -9.17 -9.03 1.43
C ARG A 153 -9.07 -9.93 0.19
N ASN A 154 -9.25 -9.36 -1.00
CA ASN A 154 -9.07 -10.13 -2.24
C ASN A 154 -7.65 -10.69 -2.39
N LEU A 155 -6.61 -9.92 -2.06
CA LEU A 155 -5.22 -10.40 -2.13
C LEU A 155 -4.96 -11.50 -1.08
N ALA A 156 -5.45 -11.33 0.13
CA ALA A 156 -5.36 -12.34 1.18
C ALA A 156 -6.02 -13.66 0.76
N ASP A 157 -7.21 -13.59 0.13
CA ASP A 157 -7.89 -14.76 -0.40
C ASP A 157 -7.10 -15.43 -1.55
N ILE A 158 -6.44 -14.64 -2.40
CA ILE A 158 -5.56 -15.18 -3.45
C ILE A 158 -4.38 -15.91 -2.84
N TYR A 159 -3.73 -15.36 -1.79
CA TYR A 159 -2.63 -16.05 -1.11
C TYR A 159 -3.09 -17.37 -0.47
N LYS A 160 -4.24 -17.37 0.24
CA LYS A 160 -4.85 -18.59 0.80
C LYS A 160 -5.15 -19.63 -0.28
N LYS A 161 -5.74 -19.23 -1.40
CA LYS A 161 -6.03 -20.11 -2.55
C LYS A 161 -4.76 -20.66 -3.21
N ASN A 162 -3.65 -19.96 -3.14
CA ASN A 162 -2.34 -20.42 -3.62
C ASN A 162 -1.59 -21.29 -2.59
N GLY A 163 -2.20 -21.60 -1.45
CA GLY A 163 -1.67 -22.51 -0.45
C GLY A 163 -0.85 -21.87 0.66
N VAL A 164 -0.82 -20.53 0.77
CA VAL A 164 -0.18 -19.86 1.92
C VAL A 164 -0.97 -20.22 3.19
N LYS A 165 -0.29 -20.89 4.13
CA LYS A 165 -0.91 -21.54 5.30
C LYS A 165 -1.33 -20.54 6.38
N SER A 166 -0.54 -19.48 6.60
CA SER A 166 -0.79 -18.47 7.62
C SER A 166 -1.00 -17.10 6.97
N VAL A 167 -2.26 -16.71 6.83
CA VAL A 167 -2.66 -15.38 6.33
C VAL A 167 -3.67 -14.80 7.31
N GLU A 168 -3.21 -13.85 8.13
CA GLU A 168 -4.03 -13.12 9.09
C GLU A 168 -4.34 -11.71 8.60
N MET A 169 -5.44 -11.13 9.09
CA MET A 169 -5.92 -9.81 8.70
C MET A 169 -6.43 -9.08 9.94
N ILE A 170 -6.01 -7.82 10.14
CA ILE A 170 -6.54 -6.94 11.18
C ILE A 170 -6.94 -5.61 10.52
N GLU A 171 -8.20 -5.25 10.68
CA GLU A 171 -8.77 -3.98 10.24
C GLU A 171 -9.02 -3.09 11.45
N TYR A 172 -8.56 -1.84 11.37
CA TYR A 172 -8.78 -0.83 12.41
C TYR A 172 -9.96 0.06 12.00
N PRO A 173 -11.10 -0.02 12.71
CA PRO A 173 -12.39 0.49 12.22
C PRO A 173 -12.46 1.98 11.91
N ASN A 174 -11.70 2.80 12.63
CA ASN A 174 -11.74 4.25 12.48
C ASN A 174 -10.49 4.83 11.81
N ASP A 175 -9.46 4.01 11.59
CA ASP A 175 -8.18 4.50 11.10
C ASP A 175 -8.18 4.73 9.60
N ARG A 176 -7.32 5.66 9.19
CA ARG A 176 -7.00 5.94 7.81
C ARG A 176 -5.72 5.20 7.39
N HIS A 177 -4.91 5.79 6.53
CA HIS A 177 -3.78 5.11 5.90
C HIS A 177 -2.60 4.87 6.83
N GLU A 178 -2.27 5.83 7.69
CA GLU A 178 -1.09 5.80 8.57
C GLU A 178 -1.40 5.23 9.96
N ILE A 179 -1.89 3.99 10.01
CA ILE A 179 -2.32 3.33 11.26
C ILE A 179 -1.24 3.28 12.35
N LEU A 180 0.06 3.33 11.97
CA LEU A 180 1.19 3.39 12.91
C LEU A 180 1.45 4.80 13.46
N ASN A 181 0.69 5.79 13.00
CA ASN A 181 0.78 7.19 13.40
C ASN A 181 -0.59 7.76 13.84
N GLU A 182 -1.62 6.91 13.93
CA GLU A 182 -2.91 7.30 14.50
C GLU A 182 -2.83 7.44 16.03
N ASP A 183 -3.86 8.02 16.62
CA ASP A 183 -3.86 8.29 18.08
C ASP A 183 -3.90 6.99 18.91
N ASP A 184 -4.36 5.88 18.34
CA ASP A 184 -4.42 4.55 18.95
C ASP A 184 -3.31 3.58 18.45
N LYS A 185 -2.23 4.09 17.88
CA LYS A 185 -1.09 3.32 17.35
C LYS A 185 -0.54 2.25 18.30
N GLU A 186 -0.61 2.47 19.61
CA GLU A 186 -0.14 1.52 20.62
C GLU A 186 -0.91 0.19 20.54
N LYS A 187 -2.18 0.22 20.13
CA LYS A 187 -2.96 -0.98 19.86
C LYS A 187 -2.41 -1.71 18.62
N VAL A 188 -2.09 -0.98 17.55
CA VAL A 188 -1.52 -1.54 16.33
C VAL A 188 -0.17 -2.22 16.62
N GLU A 189 0.69 -1.55 17.39
CA GLU A 189 1.98 -2.09 17.84
C GLU A 189 1.79 -3.37 18.66
N THR A 190 0.84 -3.36 19.61
CA THR A 190 0.52 -4.53 20.44
C THR A 190 0.00 -5.70 19.61
N ASP A 191 -0.86 -5.46 18.63
CA ASP A 191 -1.40 -6.49 17.74
C ASP A 191 -0.29 -7.10 16.87
N ILE A 192 0.65 -6.28 16.37
CA ILE A 192 1.84 -6.75 15.66
C ILE A 192 2.69 -7.65 16.57
N LEU A 193 3.00 -7.22 17.80
CA LEU A 193 3.80 -8.00 18.75
C LEU A 193 3.10 -9.32 19.11
N ASN A 194 1.79 -9.30 19.33
CA ASN A 194 0.98 -10.49 19.60
C ASN A 194 0.99 -11.46 18.40
N TYR A 195 0.96 -10.95 17.17
CA TYR A 195 1.10 -11.78 15.98
C TYR A 195 2.48 -12.42 15.92
N LEU A 196 3.54 -11.65 16.13
CA LEU A 196 4.92 -12.14 16.08
C LEU A 196 5.22 -13.17 17.18
N ALA A 197 4.56 -13.08 18.33
CA ALA A 197 4.72 -14.06 19.41
C ALA A 197 4.11 -15.44 19.11
N LYS A 198 3.29 -15.57 18.07
CA LYS A 198 2.63 -16.83 17.67
C LYS A 198 3.39 -17.62 16.60
N ILE A 199 4.39 -17.01 15.94
CA ILE A 199 5.10 -17.58 14.79
C ILE A 199 6.56 -17.96 15.06
#